data_a76c0188e1929f471e6cd5a1e80245c4
#
_entry.id   a76c0188e1929f471e6cd5a1e80245c4
#
_cell.length_a   1.000
_cell.length_b   1.000
_cell.length_c   1.000
_cell.angle_alpha   90.00
_cell.angle_beta   90.00
_cell.angle_gamma   90.00
#
_symmetry.space_group_name_H-M   'P 1'
#
loop_
_entity.id
_entity.type
_entity.pdbx_description
1 polymer ?
#
loop_
_entity_poly.entity_id
_entity_poly.type
_entity_poly.pdbx_seq_one_letter_code
_entity_poly.pdbx_strand_id
1 'polypeptide(L)'
;MFIKVLTTAAITLLISVSVLADGHNNSDIRETKSGDPMVSLHPTANQAAAAAYYKAVEQNVFNGAIPLKHALLAAIAASVASKCLYCIPAHTAMAKAAGATKEEIKTAVAIAADVALNSSMLYGNQFDMDEFLQMFSQ
;
A
#
# COMPACT_ATOMS: atom_id res chain seq x y z
N MET A 1 -18.29 72.54 3.34
CA MET A 1 -18.11 71.44 4.29
C MET A 1 -17.94 70.17 3.45
N PHE A 2 -16.69 69.83 3.11
CA PHE A 2 -16.37 68.72 2.21
C PHE A 2 -16.01 67.51 3.04
N ILE A 3 -16.80 66.44 2.90
CA ILE A 3 -16.55 65.16 3.54
C ILE A 3 -15.63 64.35 2.62
N LYS A 4 -14.40 64.10 3.09
CA LYS A 4 -13.45 63.18 2.41
C LYS A 4 -13.84 61.76 2.74
N VAL A 5 -14.26 61.00 1.75
CA VAL A 5 -14.44 59.56 1.84
C VAL A 5 -13.09 58.88 1.69
N LEU A 6 -12.57 58.26 2.75
CA LEU A 6 -11.41 57.38 2.71
C LEU A 6 -11.87 56.00 2.21
N THR A 7 -11.42 55.62 1.02
CA THR A 7 -11.54 54.28 0.53
C THR A 7 -10.40 53.42 1.07
N THR A 8 -10.72 52.53 2.00
CA THR A 8 -9.79 51.52 2.52
C THR A 8 -9.71 50.37 1.52
N ALA A 9 -8.62 50.24 0.80
CA ALA A 9 -8.34 49.08 -0.04
C ALA A 9 -7.95 47.88 0.84
N ALA A 10 -8.82 46.87 0.93
CA ALA A 10 -8.51 45.62 1.57
C ALA A 10 -7.65 44.77 0.60
N ILE A 11 -6.38 44.63 0.93
CA ILE A 11 -5.47 43.70 0.24
C ILE A 11 -5.76 42.30 0.74
N THR A 12 -6.50 41.51 -0.04
CA THR A 12 -6.71 40.11 0.23
C THR A 12 -5.47 39.33 -0.21
N LEU A 13 -4.66 38.92 0.77
CA LEU A 13 -3.49 38.08 0.55
C LEU A 13 -3.99 36.63 0.31
N LEU A 14 -4.06 36.23 -0.95
CA LEU A 14 -4.31 34.83 -1.33
C LEU A 14 -3.03 34.03 -1.08
N ILE A 15 -2.99 33.34 0.05
CA ILE A 15 -1.96 32.33 0.32
C ILE A 15 -2.33 31.10 -0.50
N SER A 16 -1.68 30.94 -1.65
CA SER A 16 -1.72 29.71 -2.44
C SER A 16 -0.92 28.65 -1.68
N VAL A 17 -1.61 27.79 -0.97
CA VAL A 17 -1.01 26.55 -0.45
C VAL A 17 -0.82 25.63 -1.65
N SER A 18 0.38 25.61 -2.21
CA SER A 18 0.80 24.59 -3.15
C SER A 18 0.94 23.29 -2.36
N VAL A 19 -0.09 22.45 -2.39
CA VAL A 19 0.05 21.04 -2.04
C VAL A 19 0.99 20.45 -3.07
N LEU A 20 2.26 20.30 -2.69
CA LEU A 20 3.19 19.45 -3.42
C LEU A 20 2.62 18.02 -3.28
N ALA A 21 1.84 17.60 -4.26
CA ALA A 21 1.60 16.19 -4.50
C ALA A 21 2.99 15.63 -4.84
N ASP A 22 3.61 14.94 -3.87
CA ASP A 22 4.76 14.08 -4.13
C ASP A 22 4.31 13.05 -5.15
N GLY A 23 4.48 13.41 -6.42
CA GLY A 23 4.37 12.50 -7.54
C GLY A 23 5.52 11.50 -7.43
N HIS A 24 5.34 10.49 -6.61
CA HIS A 24 6.16 9.30 -6.66
C HIS A 24 5.92 8.67 -8.03
N ASN A 25 6.79 9.07 -8.96
CA ASN A 25 6.86 8.45 -10.27
C ASN A 25 7.41 7.02 -10.07
N ASN A 26 6.52 6.09 -9.89
CA ASN A 26 6.78 4.70 -9.53
C ASN A 26 7.00 3.84 -10.78
N SER A 27 7.56 4.43 -11.85
CA SER A 27 7.80 3.78 -13.13
C SER A 27 8.90 2.70 -13.10
N ASP A 28 9.60 2.50 -11.96
CA ASP A 28 10.77 1.63 -11.88
C ASP A 28 10.51 0.22 -11.33
N ILE A 29 9.24 -0.15 -11.07
CA ILE A 29 8.96 -1.41 -10.36
C ILE A 29 8.68 -2.57 -11.30
N ARG A 30 9.27 -2.78 -12.30
CA ARG A 30 9.10 -3.93 -13.18
C ARG A 30 8.48 -3.57 -14.53
N GLU A 31 9.28 -3.11 -15.43
CA GLU A 31 8.92 -3.27 -16.83
C GLU A 31 8.66 -4.76 -17.10
N THR A 32 7.42 -5.10 -17.38
CA THR A 32 7.06 -6.43 -17.86
C THR A 32 7.60 -6.58 -19.29
N LYS A 33 8.93 -6.82 -19.38
CA LYS A 33 9.59 -7.11 -20.64
C LYS A 33 9.14 -8.48 -21.15
N SER A 34 9.02 -8.60 -22.45
CA SER A 34 9.03 -9.91 -23.11
C SER A 34 10.21 -10.70 -22.53
N GLY A 35 9.94 -11.75 -21.72
CA GLY A 35 10.94 -12.47 -20.95
C GLY A 35 10.80 -12.39 -19.43
N ASP A 36 9.73 -11.76 -18.87
CA ASP A 36 9.45 -11.83 -17.43
C ASP A 36 9.29 -13.30 -17.00
N PRO A 37 10.10 -13.76 -16.02
CA PRO A 37 10.04 -15.15 -15.55
C PRO A 37 8.63 -15.56 -15.09
N MET A 38 7.87 -14.65 -14.49
CA MET A 38 6.51 -14.95 -14.05
C MET A 38 5.57 -15.20 -15.22
N VAL A 39 5.71 -14.47 -16.32
CA VAL A 39 4.96 -14.69 -17.56
C VAL A 39 5.31 -16.03 -18.18
N SER A 40 6.59 -16.41 -18.18
CA SER A 40 7.07 -17.66 -18.76
C SER A 40 6.57 -18.91 -18.04
N LEU A 41 6.11 -18.81 -16.80
CA LEU A 41 5.49 -19.91 -16.06
C LEU A 41 4.09 -20.27 -16.58
N HIS A 42 3.47 -19.38 -17.37
CA HIS A 42 2.17 -19.64 -17.97
C HIS A 42 2.31 -20.40 -19.31
N PRO A 43 1.30 -21.22 -19.69
CA PRO A 43 1.27 -21.84 -21.00
C PRO A 43 1.46 -20.79 -22.11
N THR A 44 2.19 -21.14 -23.16
CA THR A 44 2.56 -20.21 -24.23
C THR A 44 1.35 -19.45 -24.81
N ALA A 45 0.22 -20.15 -24.98
CA ALA A 45 -1.03 -19.55 -25.45
C ALA A 45 -1.59 -18.44 -24.55
N ASN A 46 -1.21 -18.45 -23.26
CA ASN A 46 -1.75 -17.54 -22.24
C ASN A 46 -0.75 -16.44 -21.83
N GLN A 47 0.48 -16.46 -22.35
CA GLN A 47 1.54 -15.55 -21.90
C GLN A 47 1.21 -14.07 -22.17
N ALA A 48 0.55 -13.77 -23.29
CA ALA A 48 0.09 -12.40 -23.56
C ALA A 48 -0.93 -11.91 -22.52
N ALA A 49 -1.88 -12.75 -22.12
CA ALA A 49 -2.85 -12.43 -21.10
C ALA A 49 -2.17 -12.33 -19.71
N ALA A 50 -1.22 -13.20 -19.41
CA ALA A 50 -0.45 -13.14 -18.16
C ALA A 50 0.37 -11.85 -18.05
N ALA A 51 1.02 -11.41 -19.14
CA ALA A 51 1.75 -10.14 -19.16
C ALA A 51 0.83 -8.94 -18.89
N ALA A 52 -0.35 -8.92 -19.51
CA ALA A 52 -1.36 -7.89 -19.30
C ALA A 52 -1.87 -7.90 -17.83
N TYR A 53 -2.08 -9.08 -17.26
CA TYR A 53 -2.46 -9.24 -15.86
C TYR A 53 -1.40 -8.67 -14.90
N TYR A 54 -0.13 -9.04 -15.04
CA TYR A 54 0.92 -8.54 -14.15
C TYR A 54 1.11 -7.03 -14.26
N LYS A 55 0.99 -6.46 -15.46
CA LYS A 55 0.97 -5.00 -15.64
C LYS A 55 -0.20 -4.34 -14.94
N ALA A 56 -1.40 -4.92 -15.04
CA ALA A 56 -2.59 -4.43 -14.37
C ALA A 56 -2.46 -4.53 -12.84
N VAL A 57 -1.88 -5.61 -12.32
CA VAL A 57 -1.60 -5.78 -10.87
C VAL A 57 -0.66 -4.69 -10.37
N GLU A 58 0.41 -4.38 -11.11
CA GLU A 58 1.31 -3.30 -10.74
C GLU A 58 0.55 -1.97 -10.57
N GLN A 59 -0.31 -1.62 -11.52
CA GLN A 59 -1.08 -0.38 -11.49
C GLN A 59 -2.16 -0.37 -10.41
N ASN A 60 -2.89 -1.48 -10.24
CA ASN A 60 -4.07 -1.51 -9.36
C ASN A 60 -3.72 -1.80 -7.90
N VAL A 61 -2.62 -2.49 -7.64
CA VAL A 61 -2.25 -2.94 -6.29
C VAL A 61 -1.10 -2.11 -5.73
N PHE A 62 -0.02 -1.95 -6.48
CA PHE A 62 1.19 -1.30 -5.97
C PHE A 62 1.27 0.20 -6.26
N ASN A 63 0.55 0.70 -7.28
CA ASN A 63 0.40 2.12 -7.59
C ASN A 63 -1.01 2.65 -7.27
N GLY A 64 -1.68 2.05 -6.28
CA GLY A 64 -3.02 2.41 -5.86
C GLY A 64 -3.08 3.61 -4.90
N ALA A 65 -4.10 3.63 -4.04
CA ALA A 65 -4.38 4.75 -3.14
C ALA A 65 -3.38 4.92 -1.99
N ILE A 66 -2.56 3.92 -1.70
CA ILE A 66 -1.56 3.97 -0.62
C ILE A 66 -0.13 4.04 -1.20
N PRO A 67 0.81 4.72 -0.51
CA PRO A 67 2.19 4.79 -0.98
C PRO A 67 2.80 3.40 -1.16
N LEU A 68 3.62 3.24 -2.22
CA LEU A 68 4.24 1.96 -2.57
C LEU A 68 4.91 1.25 -1.39
N LYS A 69 5.70 1.99 -0.60
CA LYS A 69 6.35 1.42 0.59
C LYS A 69 5.35 0.72 1.51
N HIS A 70 4.21 1.34 1.78
CA HIS A 70 3.18 0.78 2.64
C HIS A 70 2.44 -0.40 1.98
N ALA A 71 2.18 -0.33 0.68
CA ALA A 71 1.63 -1.45 -0.08
C ALA A 71 2.55 -2.69 0.01
N LEU A 72 3.87 -2.49 -0.11
CA LEU A 72 4.85 -3.56 -0.01
C LEU A 72 5.00 -4.10 1.43
N LEU A 73 4.88 -3.26 2.45
CA LEU A 73 4.82 -3.72 3.85
C LEU A 73 3.56 -4.56 4.11
N ALA A 74 2.40 -4.16 3.57
CA ALA A 74 1.17 -4.96 3.61
C ALA A 74 1.33 -6.29 2.85
N ALA A 75 2.00 -6.26 1.69
CA ALA A 75 2.31 -7.48 0.94
C ALA A 75 3.24 -8.43 1.70
N ILE A 76 4.21 -7.90 2.48
CA ILE A 76 5.04 -8.73 3.39
C ILE A 76 4.16 -9.38 4.46
N ALA A 77 3.28 -8.63 5.13
CA ALA A 77 2.39 -9.18 6.14
C ALA A 77 1.48 -10.27 5.56
N ALA A 78 0.88 -10.04 4.40
CA ALA A 78 0.07 -11.03 3.69
C ALA A 78 0.89 -12.27 3.29
N SER A 79 2.13 -12.07 2.85
CA SER A 79 3.04 -13.17 2.46
C SER A 79 3.42 -14.04 3.65
N VAL A 80 3.65 -13.44 4.83
CA VAL A 80 3.92 -14.16 6.08
C VAL A 80 2.69 -14.96 6.52
N ALA A 81 1.51 -14.32 6.51
CA ALA A 81 0.26 -14.97 6.89
C ALA A 81 -0.07 -16.16 5.97
N SER A 82 0.17 -16.04 4.67
CA SER A 82 -0.03 -17.12 3.68
C SER A 82 1.13 -18.11 3.59
N LYS A 83 2.22 -17.92 4.37
CA LYS A 83 3.44 -18.74 4.36
C LYS A 83 4.07 -18.88 2.96
N CYS A 84 4.00 -17.82 2.16
CA CYS A 84 4.52 -17.79 0.78
C CYS A 84 6.05 -17.63 0.78
N LEU A 85 6.78 -18.73 0.64
CA LEU A 85 8.24 -18.74 0.68
C LEU A 85 8.90 -17.87 -0.41
N TYR A 86 8.26 -17.70 -1.56
CA TYR A 86 8.76 -16.86 -2.65
C TYR A 86 8.37 -15.39 -2.48
N CYS A 87 7.17 -15.13 -1.96
CA CYS A 87 6.65 -13.77 -1.83
C CYS A 87 7.38 -12.97 -0.74
N ILE A 88 7.75 -13.63 0.38
CA ILE A 88 8.42 -12.98 1.50
C ILE A 88 9.73 -12.31 1.05
N PRO A 89 10.72 -13.02 0.47
CA PRO A 89 11.96 -12.38 0.03
C PRO A 89 11.75 -11.38 -1.10
N ALA A 90 10.82 -11.64 -2.03
CA ALA A 90 10.53 -10.74 -3.13
C ALA A 90 9.98 -9.39 -2.63
N HIS A 91 8.90 -9.40 -1.85
CA HIS A 91 8.33 -8.16 -1.31
C HIS A 91 9.25 -7.47 -0.31
N THR A 92 10.07 -8.22 0.44
CA THR A 92 11.09 -7.64 1.31
C THR A 92 12.15 -6.87 0.51
N ALA A 93 12.63 -7.41 -0.60
CA ALA A 93 13.58 -6.73 -1.46
C ALA A 93 12.96 -5.46 -2.08
N MET A 94 11.73 -5.57 -2.60
CA MET A 94 11.01 -4.44 -3.18
C MET A 94 10.70 -3.34 -2.13
N ALA A 95 10.30 -3.72 -0.91
CA ALA A 95 10.04 -2.77 0.17
C ALA A 95 11.30 -1.98 0.56
N LYS A 96 12.46 -2.66 0.64
CA LYS A 96 13.76 -2.00 0.88
C LYS A 96 14.11 -1.02 -0.24
N ALA A 97 13.90 -1.40 -1.50
CA ALA A 97 14.10 -0.52 -2.65
C ALA A 97 13.16 0.71 -2.60
N ALA A 98 11.93 0.55 -2.07
CA ALA A 98 10.98 1.63 -1.83
C ALA A 98 11.24 2.42 -0.53
N GLY A 99 12.41 2.22 0.11
CA GLY A 99 12.83 2.96 1.29
C GLY A 99 12.25 2.45 2.62
N ALA A 100 11.78 1.20 2.67
CA ALA A 100 11.38 0.60 3.93
C ALA A 100 12.60 0.27 4.80
N THR A 101 12.53 0.68 6.06
CA THR A 101 13.53 0.37 7.06
C THR A 101 13.41 -1.08 7.55
N LYS A 102 14.49 -1.58 8.18
CA LYS A 102 14.48 -2.91 8.81
C LYS A 102 13.39 -3.01 9.89
N GLU A 103 13.16 -1.95 10.65
CA GLU A 103 12.18 -1.94 11.73
C GLU A 103 10.72 -1.91 11.20
N GLU A 104 10.46 -1.20 10.11
CA GLU A 104 9.16 -1.25 9.42
C GLU A 104 8.85 -2.66 8.91
N ILE A 105 9.84 -3.34 8.32
CA ILE A 105 9.68 -4.73 7.86
C ILE A 105 9.42 -5.68 9.03
N LYS A 106 10.15 -5.55 10.15
CA LYS A 106 9.88 -6.35 11.36
C LYS A 106 8.47 -6.10 11.90
N THR A 107 8.02 -4.84 11.85
CA THR A 107 6.66 -4.48 12.29
C THR A 107 5.61 -5.15 11.41
N ALA A 108 5.77 -5.16 10.09
CA ALA A 108 4.85 -5.86 9.19
C ALA A 108 4.77 -7.37 9.48
N VAL A 109 5.91 -8.00 9.81
CA VAL A 109 5.96 -9.41 10.22
C VAL A 109 5.26 -9.62 11.57
N ALA A 110 5.49 -8.71 12.54
CA ALA A 110 4.85 -8.78 13.85
C ALA A 110 3.33 -8.63 13.77
N ILE A 111 2.82 -7.72 12.92
CA ILE A 111 1.40 -7.56 12.66
C ILE A 111 0.79 -8.87 12.12
N ALA A 112 1.45 -9.52 11.15
CA ALA A 112 0.96 -10.80 10.62
C ALA A 112 0.90 -11.89 11.69
N ALA A 113 1.88 -11.94 12.58
CA ALA A 113 1.94 -12.90 13.68
C ALA A 113 0.85 -12.62 14.72
N ASP A 114 0.63 -11.34 15.09
CA ASP A 114 -0.40 -10.92 16.04
C ASP A 114 -1.80 -11.25 15.53
N VAL A 115 -2.11 -10.91 14.28
CA VAL A 115 -3.40 -11.25 13.66
C VAL A 115 -3.62 -12.75 13.64
N ALA A 116 -2.61 -13.56 13.32
CA ALA A 116 -2.72 -15.02 13.31
C ALA A 116 -2.94 -15.59 14.71
N LEU A 117 -2.26 -15.06 15.74
CA LEU A 117 -2.43 -15.44 17.13
C LEU A 117 -3.86 -15.13 17.62
N ASN A 118 -4.29 -13.87 17.47
CA ASN A 118 -5.61 -13.43 17.95
C ASN A 118 -6.73 -14.15 17.23
N SER A 119 -6.64 -14.34 15.91
CA SER A 119 -7.59 -15.12 15.14
C SER A 119 -7.70 -16.57 15.69
N SER A 120 -6.55 -17.20 15.96
CA SER A 120 -6.52 -18.57 16.50
C SER A 120 -7.11 -18.67 17.90
N MET A 121 -6.85 -17.68 18.76
CA MET A 121 -7.38 -17.62 20.13
C MET A 121 -8.90 -17.41 20.13
N LEU A 122 -9.40 -16.49 19.33
CA LEU A 122 -10.84 -16.20 19.23
C LEU A 122 -11.58 -17.40 18.62
N TYR A 123 -11.13 -17.88 17.48
CA TYR A 123 -11.76 -18.99 16.77
C TYR A 123 -11.69 -20.30 17.55
N GLY A 124 -10.51 -20.63 18.10
CA GLY A 124 -10.28 -21.86 18.83
C GLY A 124 -11.07 -21.94 20.15
N ASN A 125 -11.35 -20.81 20.79
CA ASN A 125 -12.20 -20.72 21.99
C ASN A 125 -13.68 -20.47 21.67
N GLN A 126 -14.06 -20.43 20.40
CA GLN A 126 -15.43 -20.17 19.96
C GLN A 126 -16.00 -18.88 20.59
N PHE A 127 -15.16 -17.83 20.64
CA PHE A 127 -15.56 -16.53 21.22
C PHE A 127 -16.73 -15.94 20.44
N ASP A 128 -17.71 -15.39 21.16
CA ASP A 128 -18.92 -14.87 20.55
C ASP A 128 -18.64 -13.63 19.70
N MET A 129 -19.19 -13.61 18.48
CA MET A 129 -18.94 -12.54 17.52
C MET A 129 -19.60 -11.21 17.94
N ASP A 130 -20.79 -11.26 18.53
CA ASP A 130 -21.49 -10.04 18.93
C ASP A 130 -20.80 -9.42 20.15
N GLU A 131 -20.34 -10.24 21.09
CA GLU A 131 -19.50 -9.81 22.21
C GLU A 131 -18.20 -9.16 21.70
N PHE A 132 -17.54 -9.81 20.72
CA PHE A 132 -16.33 -9.27 20.12
C PHE A 132 -16.56 -7.90 19.48
N LEU A 133 -17.64 -7.72 18.70
CA LEU A 133 -17.95 -6.46 18.04
C LEU A 133 -18.31 -5.33 19.04
N GLN A 134 -18.93 -5.68 20.17
CA GLN A 134 -19.25 -4.71 21.23
C GLN A 134 -18.01 -4.08 21.86
N MET A 135 -16.86 -4.78 21.87
CA MET A 135 -15.59 -4.23 22.38
C MET A 135 -15.10 -3.01 21.60
N PHE A 136 -15.57 -2.79 20.37
CA PHE A 136 -15.16 -1.70 19.48
C PHE A 136 -16.25 -0.66 19.22
N SER A 137 -17.44 -0.82 19.84
CA SER A 137 -18.60 0.05 19.61
C SER A 137 -18.72 1.19 20.64
N GLN A 138 -17.57 1.75 21.08
CA GLN A 138 -17.54 2.91 22.01
C GLN A 138 -17.55 4.24 21.26
#